data_6711f4553d7ff0253a6f0447f0f5b765
#
_entry.id   6711f4553d7ff0253a6f0447f0f5b765
#
_cell.length_a   1.000
_cell.length_b   1.000
_cell.length_c   1.000
_cell.angle_alpha   90.00
_cell.angle_beta   90.00
_cell.angle_gamma   90.00
#
_symmetry.space_group_name_H-M   'P 1'
#
loop_
_entity.id
_entity.type
_entity.pdbx_description
1 polymer ?
#
loop_
_entity_poly.entity_id
_entity_poly.type
_entity_poly.pdbx_seq_one_letter_code
_entity_poly.pdbx_strand_id
1 'polypeptide(L)'
;MESQLWIHLAGRKSISHNDGNMKRMKREILFKGKSVNTGEWVESMTIANGTIKRKRDDVFMEIGENKWVGIVASSLSQFIISKDKNGKKIFEGDFDNDGNCVVWCDNCNGFEFAQLDVPTKDICIPCHRCDGNFFFGDHINDFEIVGNVAD
;
A
#
# COMPACT_ATOMS: atom_id res chain seq x y z
N MET A 1 -45.80 -51.04 16.90
CA MET A 1 -45.91 -50.28 15.64
C MET A 1 -44.73 -49.39 15.55
N GLU A 2 -43.73 -49.86 14.82
CA GLU A 2 -42.46 -49.09 14.62
C GLU A 2 -42.60 -48.28 13.33
N SER A 3 -42.54 -46.97 13.45
CA SER A 3 -42.47 -46.07 12.31
C SER A 3 -41.00 -45.84 11.97
N GLN A 4 -40.50 -46.47 10.92
CA GLN A 4 -39.16 -46.28 10.40
C GLN A 4 -39.08 -44.94 9.64
N LEU A 5 -38.28 -44.03 10.18
CA LEU A 5 -37.97 -42.75 9.58
C LEU A 5 -36.85 -42.96 8.52
N TRP A 6 -37.21 -42.88 7.25
CA TRP A 6 -36.28 -42.91 6.14
C TRP A 6 -35.58 -41.55 6.02
N ILE A 7 -34.32 -41.49 6.46
CA ILE A 7 -33.47 -40.33 6.18
C ILE A 7 -32.88 -40.49 4.77
N HIS A 8 -33.40 -39.69 3.86
CA HIS A 8 -32.81 -39.52 2.52
C HIS A 8 -31.46 -38.77 2.65
N LEU A 9 -30.35 -39.54 2.57
CA LEU A 9 -29.04 -38.96 2.32
C LEU A 9 -28.98 -38.44 0.86
N ALA A 10 -29.32 -37.18 0.68
CA ALA A 10 -29.07 -36.49 -0.57
C ALA A 10 -27.54 -36.43 -0.78
N GLY A 11 -27.06 -37.14 -1.79
CA GLY A 11 -25.68 -37.16 -2.18
C GLY A 11 -25.15 -35.75 -2.44
N ARG A 12 -24.18 -35.32 -1.66
CA ARG A 12 -23.37 -34.14 -1.97
C ARG A 12 -22.62 -34.43 -3.25
N LYS A 13 -23.08 -33.84 -4.36
CA LYS A 13 -22.23 -33.73 -5.56
C LYS A 13 -20.98 -32.97 -5.15
N SER A 14 -19.84 -33.62 -5.17
CA SER A 14 -18.55 -32.96 -5.08
C SER A 14 -18.47 -31.99 -6.26
N ILE A 15 -18.46 -30.70 -5.93
CA ILE A 15 -18.14 -29.66 -6.90
C ILE A 15 -16.68 -29.87 -7.25
N SER A 16 -16.42 -30.44 -8.43
CA SER A 16 -15.09 -30.47 -8.98
C SER A 16 -14.65 -29.01 -9.11
N HIS A 17 -13.69 -28.60 -8.30
CA HIS A 17 -12.99 -27.36 -8.51
C HIS A 17 -12.29 -27.48 -9.85
N ASN A 18 -12.85 -26.82 -10.84
CA ASN A 18 -12.16 -26.60 -12.08
C ASN A 18 -10.93 -25.75 -11.74
N ASP A 19 -9.77 -26.38 -11.67
CA ASP A 19 -8.45 -25.72 -11.59
C ASP A 19 -8.13 -25.00 -12.90
N GLY A 20 -9.11 -24.35 -13.46
CA GLY A 20 -8.91 -23.36 -14.52
C GLY A 20 -8.04 -22.27 -13.95
N ASN A 21 -6.80 -22.28 -14.38
CA ASN A 21 -5.70 -21.34 -14.21
C ASN A 21 -6.16 -19.90 -13.82
N MET A 22 -6.70 -19.77 -12.61
CA MET A 22 -6.94 -18.45 -12.01
C MET A 22 -5.56 -17.88 -11.75
N LYS A 23 -5.09 -17.06 -12.69
CA LYS A 23 -3.89 -16.25 -12.56
C LYS A 23 -4.05 -15.43 -11.28
N ARG A 24 -3.53 -15.98 -10.18
CA ARG A 24 -3.57 -15.35 -8.88
C ARG A 24 -2.89 -14.00 -9.06
N MET A 25 -3.66 -12.93 -9.05
CA MET A 25 -3.11 -11.58 -9.10
C MET A 25 -2.24 -11.42 -7.86
N LYS A 26 -0.93 -11.53 -8.03
CA LYS A 26 0.04 -11.26 -6.96
C LYS A 26 0.06 -9.75 -6.74
N ARG A 27 -0.80 -9.30 -5.84
CA ARG A 27 -0.70 -7.94 -5.33
C ARG A 27 0.55 -7.88 -4.45
N GLU A 28 1.55 -7.12 -4.87
CA GLU A 28 2.74 -6.86 -4.06
C GLU A 28 2.37 -5.86 -2.95
N ILE A 29 2.50 -6.27 -1.70
CA ILE A 29 2.39 -5.37 -0.55
C ILE A 29 3.81 -5.04 -0.12
N LEU A 30 4.17 -3.76 -0.20
CA LEU A 30 5.52 -3.30 0.14
C LEU A 30 5.42 -1.93 0.81
N PHE A 31 6.31 -1.71 1.77
CA PHE A 31 6.48 -0.44 2.45
C PHE A 31 7.93 0.01 2.34
N LYS A 32 8.17 1.31 2.40
CA LYS A 32 9.50 1.88 2.61
C LYS A 32 9.48 2.85 3.79
N GLY A 33 10.63 3.03 4.42
CA GLY A 33 10.80 4.01 5.50
C GLY A 33 12.27 4.31 5.73
N LYS A 34 12.57 5.46 6.33
CA LYS A 34 13.95 5.84 6.67
C LYS A 34 14.37 5.19 7.97
N SER A 35 15.49 4.50 7.96
CA SER A 35 16.13 3.95 9.16
C SER A 35 16.47 5.06 10.15
N VAL A 36 16.08 4.89 11.42
CA VAL A 36 16.41 5.83 12.50
C VAL A 36 17.93 5.95 12.68
N ASN A 37 18.68 4.86 12.43
CA ASN A 37 20.11 4.80 12.69
C ASN A 37 20.96 5.36 11.54
N THR A 38 20.56 5.13 10.28
CA THR A 38 21.37 5.49 9.11
C THR A 38 20.77 6.61 8.27
N GLY A 39 19.47 6.90 8.42
CA GLY A 39 18.74 7.82 7.56
C GLY A 39 18.46 7.27 6.15
N GLU A 40 18.94 6.07 5.83
CA GLU A 40 18.75 5.45 4.53
C GLU A 40 17.36 4.83 4.39
N TRP A 41 16.85 4.81 3.17
CA TRP A 41 15.61 4.14 2.84
C TRP A 41 15.77 2.63 2.90
N VAL A 42 14.85 1.96 3.58
CA VAL A 42 14.72 0.50 3.63
C VAL A 42 13.33 0.09 3.16
N GLU A 43 13.23 -1.07 2.51
CA GLU A 43 11.97 -1.63 2.03
C GLU A 43 11.67 -2.95 2.74
N SER A 44 10.40 -3.18 3.06
CA SER A 44 9.93 -4.42 3.70
C SER A 44 8.46 -4.69 3.43
N MET A 45 8.09 -5.97 3.43
CA MET A 45 6.69 -6.42 3.47
C MET A 45 6.17 -6.53 4.91
N THR A 46 7.03 -6.44 5.91
CA THR A 46 6.69 -6.66 7.32
C THR A 46 6.96 -5.42 8.14
N ILE A 47 5.89 -4.90 8.77
CA ILE A 47 5.94 -3.76 9.69
C ILE A 47 5.43 -4.22 11.04
N ALA A 48 6.05 -3.74 12.11
CA ALA A 48 5.58 -3.90 13.48
C ALA A 48 5.57 -2.57 14.22
N ASN A 49 4.53 -2.35 15.00
CA ASN A 49 4.49 -1.26 15.98
C ASN A 49 5.05 -1.78 17.30
N GLY A 50 6.09 -1.13 17.81
CA GLY A 50 6.68 -1.47 19.09
C GLY A 50 5.81 -1.05 20.26
N THR A 51 5.10 -1.99 20.90
CA THR A 51 4.36 -1.76 22.15
C THR A 51 5.16 -2.15 23.39
N ILE A 52 6.42 -2.52 23.25
CA ILE A 52 7.26 -2.95 24.37
C ILE A 52 7.85 -1.72 25.06
N LYS A 53 7.10 -1.14 26.01
CA LYS A 53 7.55 -0.13 26.99
C LYS A 53 8.22 1.15 26.46
N ARG A 54 8.08 1.49 25.19
CA ARG A 54 8.66 2.68 24.58
C ARG A 54 7.59 3.49 23.86
N LYS A 55 7.84 4.77 23.69
CA LYS A 55 6.94 5.79 23.16
C LYS A 55 6.10 5.27 21.98
N ARG A 56 4.85 5.67 21.90
CA ARG A 56 3.79 5.17 21.02
C ARG A 56 4.07 5.20 19.49
N ASP A 57 5.24 5.66 19.07
CA ASP A 57 5.56 5.96 17.67
C ASP A 57 6.72 5.14 17.12
N ASP A 58 7.15 4.07 17.82
CA ASP A 58 8.23 3.22 17.34
C ASP A 58 7.70 2.25 16.27
N VAL A 59 8.07 2.51 15.01
CA VAL A 59 7.80 1.63 13.87
C VAL A 59 9.06 0.84 13.54
N PHE A 60 8.91 -0.45 13.26
CA PHE A 60 9.99 -1.33 12.87
C PHE A 60 9.68 -2.03 11.56
N MET A 61 10.70 -2.27 10.76
CA MET A 61 10.63 -3.10 9.55
C MET A 61 11.59 -4.28 9.65
N GLU A 62 11.14 -5.44 9.20
CA GLU A 62 12.01 -6.60 9.05
C GLU A 62 12.72 -6.54 7.70
N ILE A 63 14.06 -6.50 7.71
CA ILE A 63 14.91 -6.38 6.52
C ILE A 63 15.70 -7.67 6.21
N GLY A 64 15.29 -8.77 6.74
CA GLY A 64 15.93 -10.08 6.59
C GLY A 64 15.50 -11.00 7.72
N GLU A 65 15.97 -12.23 7.75
CA GLU A 65 15.58 -13.22 8.74
C GLU A 65 15.76 -12.71 10.18
N ASN A 66 14.66 -12.31 10.81
CA ASN A 66 14.60 -11.77 12.17
C ASN A 66 15.45 -10.51 12.42
N LYS A 67 15.84 -9.80 11.36
CA LYS A 67 16.56 -8.53 11.50
C LYS A 67 15.61 -7.35 11.38
N TRP A 68 15.41 -6.64 12.48
CA TRP A 68 14.51 -5.50 12.59
C TRP A 68 15.27 -4.17 12.62
N VAL A 69 14.75 -3.20 11.90
CA VAL A 69 15.29 -1.83 11.85
C VAL A 69 14.21 -0.85 12.30
N GLY A 70 14.58 0.04 13.22
CA GLY A 70 13.70 1.14 13.63
C GLY A 70 13.54 2.15 12.50
N ILE A 71 12.31 2.59 12.27
CA ILE A 71 11.93 3.48 11.17
C ILE A 71 11.41 4.79 11.73
N VAL A 72 11.81 5.90 11.12
CA VAL A 72 11.22 7.21 11.36
C VAL A 72 9.75 7.15 10.93
N ALA A 73 8.82 7.20 11.88
CA ALA A 73 7.41 6.93 11.63
C ALA A 73 6.79 7.81 10.53
N SER A 74 7.18 9.09 10.47
CA SER A 74 6.72 10.03 9.44
C SER A 74 7.21 9.69 8.03
N SER A 75 8.26 8.87 7.90
CA SER A 75 8.78 8.44 6.61
C SER A 75 8.11 7.18 6.07
N LEU A 76 7.31 6.48 6.89
CA LEU A 76 6.64 5.25 6.47
C LEU A 76 5.72 5.53 5.27
N SER A 77 5.94 4.81 4.18
CA SER A 77 5.25 4.99 2.91
C SER A 77 4.85 3.65 2.33
N GLN A 78 3.63 3.54 1.82
CA GLN A 78 3.14 2.32 1.19
C GLN A 78 3.37 2.36 -0.32
N PHE A 79 3.75 1.23 -0.91
CA PHE A 79 3.81 1.02 -2.36
C PHE A 79 2.39 1.03 -2.95
N ILE A 80 2.15 1.84 -3.95
CA ILE A 80 0.83 2.03 -4.56
C ILE A 80 0.55 1.06 -5.73
N ILE A 81 1.37 0.04 -5.89
CA ILE A 81 1.25 -1.02 -6.93
C ILE A 81 1.46 -0.49 -8.35
N SER A 82 2.14 0.63 -8.51
CA SER A 82 2.45 1.24 -9.79
C SER A 82 3.90 1.66 -9.88
N LYS A 83 4.37 1.85 -11.10
CA LYS A 83 5.72 2.33 -11.39
C LYS A 83 5.64 3.62 -12.19
N ASP A 84 6.62 4.48 -12.00
CA ASP A 84 6.79 5.69 -12.78
C ASP A 84 7.24 5.39 -14.22
N LYS A 85 7.36 6.44 -15.05
CA LYS A 85 7.79 6.32 -16.44
C LYS A 85 9.16 5.66 -16.64
N ASN A 86 10.01 5.65 -15.60
CA ASN A 86 11.32 5.04 -15.60
C ASN A 86 11.32 3.60 -15.01
N GLY A 87 10.15 3.08 -14.63
CA GLY A 87 9.99 1.76 -14.02
C GLY A 87 10.30 1.70 -12.53
N LYS A 88 10.50 2.84 -11.85
CA LYS A 88 10.71 2.94 -10.41
C LYS A 88 9.38 2.76 -9.67
N LYS A 89 9.38 1.99 -8.59
CA LYS A 89 8.20 1.80 -7.74
C LYS A 89 7.75 3.12 -7.15
N ILE A 90 6.45 3.41 -7.22
CA ILE A 90 5.85 4.63 -6.65
C ILE A 90 5.33 4.33 -5.26
N PHE A 91 5.69 5.16 -4.30
CA PHE A 91 5.24 5.10 -2.91
C PHE A 91 4.46 6.35 -2.53
N GLU A 92 3.65 6.22 -1.49
CA GLU A 92 3.00 7.36 -0.84
C GLU A 92 4.01 8.45 -0.51
N GLY A 93 3.66 9.71 -0.81
CA GLY A 93 4.52 10.87 -0.61
C GLY A 93 5.58 11.09 -1.69
N ASP A 94 5.70 10.20 -2.69
CA ASP A 94 6.53 10.50 -3.86
C ASP A 94 5.91 11.62 -4.68
N PHE A 95 6.74 12.51 -5.22
CA PHE A 95 6.29 13.66 -6.01
C PHE A 95 7.13 13.86 -7.27
N ASP A 96 6.56 14.58 -8.24
CA ASP A 96 7.21 14.95 -9.50
C ASP A 96 7.54 16.46 -9.56
N ASN A 97 8.14 16.89 -10.68
CA ASN A 97 8.51 18.28 -10.91
C ASN A 97 7.32 19.22 -11.08
N ASP A 98 6.15 18.68 -11.42
CA ASP A 98 4.93 19.47 -11.67
C ASP A 98 4.12 19.69 -10.39
N GLY A 99 4.61 19.19 -9.25
CA GLY A 99 3.95 19.29 -7.95
C GLY A 99 2.87 18.24 -7.73
N ASN A 100 2.80 17.20 -8.57
CA ASN A 100 1.91 16.08 -8.31
C ASN A 100 2.53 15.21 -7.23
N CYS A 101 1.80 15.00 -6.13
CA CYS A 101 2.22 14.21 -4.99
C CYS A 101 1.25 13.05 -4.76
N VAL A 102 1.78 11.87 -4.45
CA VAL A 102 0.97 10.71 -4.10
C VAL A 102 0.50 10.81 -2.66
N VAL A 103 -0.82 10.87 -2.48
CA VAL A 103 -1.47 11.03 -1.19
C VAL A 103 -2.55 9.98 -0.97
N TRP A 104 -2.84 9.66 0.29
CA TRP A 104 -4.06 8.93 0.61
C TRP A 104 -5.22 9.92 0.65
N CYS A 105 -6.27 9.67 -0.11
CA CYS A 105 -7.49 10.46 -0.10
C CYS A 105 -8.61 9.71 0.63
N ASP A 106 -9.08 10.24 1.75
CA ASP A 106 -10.16 9.62 2.54
C ASP A 106 -11.49 9.60 1.78
N ASN A 107 -11.75 10.63 0.96
CA ASN A 107 -12.98 10.69 0.18
C ASN A 107 -13.02 9.62 -0.93
N CYS A 108 -11.87 9.30 -1.52
CA CYS A 108 -11.74 8.30 -2.58
C CYS A 108 -11.43 6.91 -2.04
N ASN A 109 -11.07 6.79 -0.74
CA ASN A 109 -10.60 5.56 -0.10
C ASN A 109 -9.44 4.91 -0.86
N GLY A 110 -8.46 5.71 -1.24
CA GLY A 110 -7.34 5.20 -2.04
C GLY A 110 -6.22 6.21 -2.22
N PHE A 111 -5.13 5.72 -2.82
CA PHE A 111 -4.04 6.58 -3.24
C PHE A 111 -4.44 7.33 -4.49
N GLU A 112 -4.19 8.62 -4.48
CA GLU A 112 -4.49 9.54 -5.58
C GLU A 112 -3.36 10.57 -5.72
N PHE A 113 -3.31 11.27 -6.84
CA PHE A 113 -2.46 12.44 -6.99
C PHE A 113 -3.16 13.69 -6.44
N ALA A 114 -2.39 14.54 -5.78
CA ALA A 114 -2.79 15.89 -5.45
C ALA A 114 -1.72 16.85 -5.96
N GLN A 115 -2.11 17.93 -6.61
CA GLN A 115 -1.18 18.96 -7.01
C GLN A 115 -0.97 19.94 -5.87
N LEU A 116 0.26 20.10 -5.44
CA LEU A 116 0.61 20.82 -4.23
C LEU A 116 1.74 21.79 -4.49
N ASP A 117 1.63 23.00 -3.93
CA ASP A 117 2.72 23.97 -3.91
C ASP A 117 3.92 23.45 -3.08
N VAL A 118 3.62 22.71 -2.02
CA VAL A 118 4.61 22.03 -1.16
C VAL A 118 4.17 20.60 -0.94
N PRO A 119 4.96 19.60 -1.39
CA PRO A 119 4.63 18.20 -1.20
C PRO A 119 4.48 17.84 0.27
N THR A 120 3.38 17.18 0.64
CA THR A 120 3.11 16.72 2.00
C THR A 120 2.21 15.48 1.97
N LYS A 121 2.24 14.66 3.02
CA LYS A 121 1.30 13.54 3.22
C LYS A 121 0.07 13.96 4.02
N ASP A 122 0.18 15.02 4.82
CA ASP A 122 -0.87 15.47 5.74
C ASP A 122 -1.87 16.36 5.00
N ILE A 123 -2.72 15.75 4.15
CA ILE A 123 -3.63 16.55 3.35
C ILE A 123 -5.07 16.10 3.54
N CYS A 124 -5.86 17.06 4.05
CA CYS A 124 -7.30 17.13 3.82
C CYS A 124 -7.62 17.99 2.59
N ILE A 125 -6.82 17.91 1.54
CA ILE A 125 -7.06 18.67 0.31
C ILE A 125 -7.77 17.74 -0.67
N PRO A 126 -8.69 18.25 -1.49
CA PRO A 126 -9.24 17.48 -2.57
C PRO A 126 -8.12 16.94 -3.46
N CYS A 127 -8.07 15.63 -3.63
CA CYS A 127 -7.18 15.04 -4.63
C CYS A 127 -7.71 15.37 -6.03
N HIS A 128 -6.92 15.17 -7.06
CA HIS A 128 -7.33 15.42 -8.45
C HIS A 128 -8.68 14.79 -8.81
N ARG A 129 -8.94 13.61 -8.30
CA ARG A 129 -10.22 12.91 -8.54
C ARG A 129 -11.39 13.60 -7.85
N CYS A 130 -11.21 14.12 -6.62
CA CYS A 130 -12.25 14.88 -5.92
C CYS A 130 -12.58 16.18 -6.62
N ASP A 131 -11.58 16.83 -7.21
CA ASP A 131 -11.74 18.05 -8.00
C ASP A 131 -12.30 17.79 -9.40
N GLY A 132 -12.50 16.53 -9.78
CA GLY A 132 -13.01 16.14 -11.09
C GLY A 132 -12.02 16.31 -12.25
N ASN A 133 -10.75 16.60 -11.95
CA ASN A 133 -9.79 16.96 -12.97
C ASN A 133 -9.05 15.76 -13.56
N PHE A 134 -8.72 14.73 -12.75
CA PHE A 134 -7.92 13.62 -13.25
C PHE A 134 -8.13 12.31 -12.46
N PHE A 135 -7.97 11.19 -13.17
CA PHE A 135 -7.85 9.86 -12.55
C PHE A 135 -6.37 9.51 -12.37
N PHE A 136 -6.06 8.82 -11.29
CA PHE A 136 -4.72 8.31 -11.01
C PHE A 136 -4.10 7.59 -12.23
N GLY A 137 -4.90 6.81 -12.97
CA GLY A 137 -4.45 6.07 -14.14
C GLY A 137 -4.04 6.92 -15.34
N ASP A 138 -4.52 8.16 -15.44
CA ASP A 138 -4.29 9.00 -16.61
C ASP A 138 -2.90 9.66 -16.58
N HIS A 139 -2.34 9.88 -15.39
CA HIS A 139 -1.04 10.56 -15.20
C HIS A 139 0.12 9.64 -14.88
N ILE A 140 -0.15 8.40 -14.52
CA ILE A 140 0.91 7.51 -14.05
C ILE A 140 2.00 7.24 -15.08
N ASN A 141 1.63 7.31 -16.37
CA ASN A 141 2.57 7.08 -17.47
C ASN A 141 3.57 8.24 -17.66
N ASP A 142 3.21 9.43 -17.22
CA ASP A 142 4.04 10.64 -17.33
C ASP A 142 4.74 10.99 -16.01
N PHE A 143 4.30 10.40 -14.90
CA PHE A 143 4.85 10.64 -13.58
C PHE A 143 6.31 10.22 -13.49
N GLU A 144 7.15 11.11 -12.99
CA GLU A 144 8.57 10.87 -12.72
C GLU A 144 8.93 11.23 -11.30
N ILE A 145 9.32 10.25 -10.51
CA ILE A 145 9.70 10.48 -9.12
C ILE A 145 10.97 11.31 -9.06
N VAL A 146 10.88 12.52 -8.47
CA VAL A 146 12.02 13.40 -8.20
C VAL A 146 12.39 13.46 -6.72
N GLY A 147 11.48 13.08 -5.83
CA GLY A 147 11.72 13.02 -4.38
C GLY A 147 10.55 12.41 -3.63
N ASN A 148 10.67 12.38 -2.30
CA ASN A 148 9.60 11.98 -1.39
C ASN A 148 9.45 13.03 -0.29
N VAL A 149 8.25 13.26 0.21
CA VAL A 149 7.96 14.24 1.27
C VAL A 149 8.73 14.01 2.58
N ALA A 150 9.36 12.85 2.74
CA ALA A 150 10.20 12.52 3.89
C ALA A 150 11.72 12.72 3.62
N ASP A 151 12.10 13.27 2.46
CA ASP A 151 13.52 13.52 2.12
C ASP A 151 14.17 14.74 2.82
#